data_1e2edfffded60b8f6f2d021f103047e2
#
_entry.id   1e2edfffded60b8f6f2d021f103047e2
#
_cell.length_a   1.000
_cell.length_b   1.000
_cell.length_c   1.000
_cell.angle_alpha   90.00
_cell.angle_beta   90.00
_cell.angle_gamma   90.00
#
_symmetry.space_group_name_H-M   'P 1'
#
loop_
_entity.id
_entity.type
_entity.pdbx_description
1 polymer ?
#
loop_
_entity_poly.entity_id
_entity_poly.type
_entity_poly.pdbx_seq_one_letter_code
_entity_poly.pdbx_strand_id
1 'polypeptide(L)'
;MKQVIVTPNAPAAIGPYSQGIAAGQTVYVSGQLPIDPATGLIPEGIAAQTAQSLKNIQAILAQQEMTLANVVKTTVFLADINDFAEMNKVYG
;
A
#
# COMPACT_ATOMS: atom_id res chain seq x y z
N MET A 1 -21.06 -6.35 -6.50
CA MET A 1 -21.34 -5.22 -5.59
C MET A 1 -20.03 -4.67 -5.05
N LYS A 2 -19.87 -3.35 -5.05
CA LYS A 2 -18.66 -2.70 -4.53
C LYS A 2 -18.76 -2.49 -3.02
N GLN A 3 -17.64 -2.65 -2.35
CA GLN A 3 -17.51 -2.37 -0.93
C GLN A 3 -16.26 -1.50 -0.73
N VAL A 4 -16.43 -0.36 -0.07
CA VAL A 4 -15.32 0.53 0.25
C VAL A 4 -14.56 -0.03 1.45
N ILE A 5 -13.23 -0.06 1.34
CA ILE A 5 -12.36 -0.56 2.40
C ILE A 5 -11.74 0.63 3.13
N VAL A 6 -11.86 0.65 4.45
CA VAL A 6 -11.30 1.71 5.30
C VAL A 6 -10.61 1.07 6.49
N THR A 7 -9.40 1.53 6.82
CA THR A 7 -8.67 1.07 8.01
C THR A 7 -7.83 2.20 8.59
N PRO A 8 -7.74 2.30 9.94
CA PRO A 8 -6.83 3.26 10.57
C PRO A 8 -5.36 2.82 10.51
N ASN A 9 -5.10 1.57 10.08
CA ASN A 9 -3.75 1.02 10.00
C ASN A 9 -3.07 1.31 8.67
N ALA A 10 -3.68 2.12 7.82
CA ALA A 10 -3.09 2.68 6.62
C ALA A 10 -3.43 4.17 6.55
N PRO A 11 -2.68 4.98 5.78
CA PRO A 11 -2.98 6.41 5.67
C PRO A 11 -4.41 6.64 5.19
N ALA A 12 -5.08 7.60 5.82
CA ALA A 12 -6.45 7.96 5.44
C ALA A 12 -6.47 8.51 4.02
N ALA A 13 -7.57 8.28 3.31
CA ALA A 13 -7.78 8.86 1.99
C ALA A 13 -7.95 10.38 2.12
N ILE A 14 -7.12 11.12 1.41
CA ILE A 14 -7.20 12.58 1.36
C ILE A 14 -7.70 12.95 -0.03
N GLY A 15 -8.93 13.46 -0.10
CA GLY A 15 -9.55 13.79 -1.36
C GLY A 15 -10.58 12.75 -1.81
N PRO A 16 -11.03 12.82 -3.07
CA PRO A 16 -12.16 12.02 -3.56
C PRO A 16 -11.75 10.61 -3.99
N TYR A 17 -11.15 9.83 -3.07
CA TYR A 17 -10.82 8.43 -3.36
C TYR A 17 -10.93 7.60 -2.08
N SER A 18 -10.88 6.29 -2.22
CA SER A 18 -10.93 5.33 -1.12
C SER A 18 -9.57 4.66 -0.97
N GLN A 19 -9.26 4.13 0.22
CA GLN A 19 -8.06 3.33 0.44
C GLN A 19 -8.07 2.07 -0.41
N GLY A 20 -9.23 1.44 -0.55
CA GLY A 20 -9.40 0.28 -1.38
C GLY A 20 -10.87 0.01 -1.64
N ILE A 21 -11.15 -0.84 -2.61
CA ILE A 21 -12.51 -1.22 -2.98
C ILE A 21 -12.52 -2.71 -3.29
N ALA A 22 -13.46 -3.43 -2.68
CA ALA A 22 -13.73 -4.81 -3.01
C ALA A 22 -14.87 -4.85 -4.03
N ALA A 23 -14.65 -5.53 -5.16
CA ALA A 23 -15.65 -5.70 -6.21
C ALA A 23 -15.68 -7.17 -6.60
N GLY A 24 -16.75 -7.87 -6.25
CA GLY A 24 -16.81 -9.32 -6.43
C GLY A 24 -15.73 -10.00 -5.61
N GLN A 25 -14.87 -10.78 -6.26
CA GLN A 25 -13.76 -11.47 -5.62
C GLN A 25 -12.42 -10.74 -5.79
N THR A 26 -12.44 -9.52 -6.33
CA THR A 26 -11.25 -8.74 -6.58
C THR A 26 -11.20 -7.53 -5.66
N VAL A 27 -10.02 -7.24 -5.13
CA VAL A 27 -9.77 -6.06 -4.32
C VAL A 27 -8.80 -5.15 -5.06
N TYR A 28 -9.19 -3.90 -5.22
CA TYR A 28 -8.36 -2.85 -5.81
C TYR A 28 -7.88 -1.95 -4.68
N VAL A 29 -6.57 -1.80 -4.56
CA VAL A 29 -5.95 -0.94 -3.55
C VAL A 29 -5.43 0.31 -4.23
N SER A 30 -5.79 1.47 -3.70
CA SER A 30 -5.30 2.76 -4.21
C SER A 30 -3.79 2.87 -4.00
N GLY A 31 -3.16 3.83 -4.67
CA GLY A 31 -1.75 4.09 -4.49
C GLY A 31 -1.42 4.33 -3.02
N GLN A 32 -0.45 3.60 -2.49
CA GLN A 32 -0.05 3.71 -1.09
C GLN A 32 1.32 4.37 -0.99
N LEU A 33 1.32 5.63 -0.58
CA LEU A 33 2.55 6.34 -0.25
C LEU A 33 3.14 5.75 1.04
N PRO A 34 4.47 5.87 1.23
CA PRO A 34 5.12 5.28 2.41
C PRO A 34 4.93 6.13 3.67
N ILE A 35 3.69 6.48 3.98
CA ILE A 35 3.35 7.27 5.16
C ILE A 35 3.00 6.31 6.29
N ASP A 36 3.68 6.48 7.44
CA ASP A 36 3.34 5.73 8.65
C ASP A 36 2.03 6.29 9.20
N PRO A 37 0.95 5.50 9.27
CA PRO A 37 -0.33 6.01 9.73
C PRO A 37 -0.35 6.42 11.20
N ALA A 38 0.60 5.92 12.01
CA ALA A 38 0.69 6.27 13.42
C ALA A 38 1.32 7.65 13.65
N THR A 39 2.24 8.06 12.77
CA THR A 39 2.99 9.31 12.94
C THR A 39 2.67 10.37 11.88
N GLY A 40 2.15 9.96 10.73
CA GLY A 40 1.93 10.84 9.59
C GLY A 40 3.22 11.18 8.84
N LEU A 41 4.32 10.52 9.16
CA LEU A 41 5.63 10.81 8.58
C LEU A 41 6.05 9.73 7.58
N ILE A 42 6.92 10.13 6.64
CA ILE A 42 7.52 9.23 5.67
C ILE A 42 8.91 8.86 6.18
N PRO A 43 9.23 7.56 6.33
CA PRO A 43 10.56 7.16 6.78
C PRO A 43 11.63 7.52 5.75
N GLU A 44 12.86 7.63 6.19
CA GLU A 44 14.00 7.92 5.32
C GLU A 44 14.53 6.64 4.69
N GLY A 45 14.97 6.76 3.44
CA GLY A 45 15.58 5.68 2.71
C GLY A 45 14.58 4.81 1.97
N ILE A 46 14.98 4.34 0.80
CA ILE A 46 14.08 3.58 -0.07
C ILE A 46 13.68 2.23 0.53
N ALA A 47 14.56 1.59 1.29
CA ALA A 47 14.22 0.31 1.91
C ALA A 47 13.10 0.46 2.93
N ALA A 48 13.19 1.46 3.82
CA ALA A 48 12.15 1.73 4.81
C ALA A 48 10.86 2.21 4.16
N GLN A 49 10.95 3.03 3.13
CA GLN A 49 9.79 3.52 2.40
C GLN A 49 9.06 2.37 1.70
N THR A 50 9.79 1.47 1.05
CA THR A 50 9.20 0.30 0.40
C THR A 50 8.47 -0.58 1.42
N ALA A 51 9.12 -0.86 2.55
CA ALA A 51 8.51 -1.66 3.62
C ALA A 51 7.24 -1.00 4.15
N GLN A 52 7.25 0.33 4.32
CA GLN A 52 6.08 1.05 4.83
C GLN A 52 4.92 1.01 3.84
N SER A 53 5.17 1.21 2.55
CA SER A 53 4.12 1.10 1.53
C SER A 53 3.51 -0.29 1.51
N LEU A 54 4.32 -1.34 1.62
CA LEU A 54 3.82 -2.72 1.68
C LEU A 54 3.01 -2.98 2.94
N LYS A 55 3.41 -2.43 4.08
CA LYS A 55 2.63 -2.53 5.31
C LYS A 55 1.27 -1.87 5.17
N ASN A 56 1.21 -0.72 4.50
CA ASN A 56 -0.04 -0.01 4.27
C ASN A 56 -0.99 -0.85 3.40
N ILE A 57 -0.46 -1.46 2.33
CA ILE A 57 -1.23 -2.37 1.47
C ILE A 57 -1.71 -3.57 2.28
N GLN A 58 -0.84 -4.15 3.10
CA GLN A 58 -1.16 -5.29 3.93
C GLN A 58 -2.30 -4.99 4.90
N ALA A 59 -2.30 -3.80 5.51
CA ALA A 59 -3.35 -3.37 6.42
C ALA A 59 -4.71 -3.27 5.71
N ILE A 60 -4.73 -2.77 4.47
CA ILE A 60 -5.95 -2.65 3.69
C ILE A 60 -6.47 -4.04 3.32
N LEU A 61 -5.58 -4.93 2.88
CA LEU A 61 -5.95 -6.30 2.52
C LEU A 61 -6.49 -7.07 3.72
N ALA A 62 -5.96 -6.81 4.93
CA ALA A 62 -6.41 -7.48 6.14
C ALA A 62 -7.89 -7.23 6.44
N GLN A 63 -8.44 -6.10 5.99
CA GLN A 63 -9.89 -5.83 6.16
C GLN A 63 -10.75 -6.79 5.34
N GLN A 64 -10.18 -7.47 4.36
CA GLN A 64 -10.86 -8.47 3.53
C GLN A 64 -10.32 -9.87 3.81
N GLU A 65 -9.62 -10.05 4.92
CA GLU A 65 -9.00 -11.33 5.30
C GLU A 65 -8.02 -11.84 4.25
N MET A 66 -7.35 -10.92 3.56
CA MET A 66 -6.32 -11.21 2.56
C MET A 66 -4.94 -10.85 3.07
N THR A 67 -3.93 -11.43 2.44
CA THR A 67 -2.52 -11.16 2.74
C THR A 67 -1.80 -10.78 1.45
N LEU A 68 -0.51 -10.44 1.56
CA LEU A 68 0.31 -10.15 0.37
C LEU A 68 0.39 -11.34 -0.58
N ALA A 69 0.17 -12.56 -0.09
CA ALA A 69 0.15 -13.76 -0.95
C ALA A 69 -1.00 -13.75 -1.97
N ASN A 70 -2.04 -12.94 -1.74
CA ASN A 70 -3.18 -12.82 -2.65
C ASN A 70 -2.95 -11.78 -3.75
N VAL A 71 -1.84 -11.04 -3.72
CA VAL A 71 -1.55 -10.00 -4.71
C VAL A 71 -1.09 -10.64 -6.01
N VAL A 72 -1.69 -10.22 -7.12
CA VAL A 72 -1.35 -10.74 -8.45
C VAL A 72 -0.71 -9.69 -9.36
N LYS A 73 -0.87 -8.43 -9.05
CA LYS A 73 -0.29 -7.33 -9.83
C LYS A 73 -0.09 -6.11 -8.97
N THR A 74 1.05 -5.44 -9.15
CA THR A 74 1.33 -4.14 -8.56
C THR A 74 1.98 -3.23 -9.60
N THR A 75 1.98 -1.94 -9.29
CA THR A 75 2.73 -0.93 -10.04
C THR A 75 3.51 -0.11 -9.03
N VAL A 76 4.78 0.15 -9.32
CA VAL A 76 5.66 0.91 -8.43
C VAL A 76 6.23 2.10 -9.19
N PHE A 77 6.10 3.29 -8.58
CA PHE A 77 6.70 4.51 -9.10
C PHE A 77 7.82 4.95 -8.16
N LEU A 78 8.99 5.22 -8.73
CA LEU A 78 10.16 5.69 -7.99
C LEU A 78 10.49 7.11 -8.41
N ALA A 79 10.83 7.96 -7.43
CA ALA A 79 11.32 9.30 -7.74
C ALA A 79 12.71 9.26 -8.38
N ASP A 80 13.53 8.27 -8.01
CA ASP A 80 14.87 8.07 -8.55
C ASP A 80 15.02 6.62 -8.98
N ILE A 81 15.23 6.38 -10.27
CA ILE A 81 15.36 5.01 -10.81
C ILE A 81 16.59 4.29 -10.23
N ASN A 82 17.57 5.02 -9.74
CA ASN A 82 18.75 4.42 -9.11
C ASN A 82 18.42 3.69 -7.81
N ASP A 83 17.22 3.91 -7.25
CA ASP A 83 16.75 3.22 -6.05
C ASP A 83 16.12 1.86 -6.36
N PHE A 84 16.03 1.48 -7.63
CA PHE A 84 15.33 0.25 -8.04
C PHE A 84 15.88 -1.00 -7.36
N ALA A 85 17.21 -1.16 -7.36
CA ALA A 85 17.83 -2.38 -6.83
C ALA A 85 17.55 -2.55 -5.33
N GLU A 86 17.66 -1.47 -4.56
CA GLU A 86 17.42 -1.51 -3.12
C GLU A 86 15.94 -1.69 -2.80
N MET A 87 15.06 -1.01 -3.55
CA MET A 87 13.62 -1.22 -3.44
C MET A 87 13.27 -2.68 -3.70
N ASN A 88 13.85 -3.27 -4.73
CA ASN A 88 13.53 -4.64 -5.13
C ASN A 88 13.98 -5.68 -4.10
N LYS A 89 15.02 -5.40 -3.32
CA LYS A 89 15.44 -6.29 -2.23
C LYS A 89 14.33 -6.45 -1.18
N VAL A 90 13.63 -5.37 -0.88
CA VAL A 90 12.55 -5.38 0.09
C VAL A 90 11.26 -5.93 -0.55
N TYR A 91 11.01 -5.52 -1.77
CA TYR A 91 9.77 -5.83 -2.50
C TYR A 91 9.72 -7.28 -2.96
N GLY A 92 10.84 -7.79 -3.41
CA GLY A 92 10.96 -9.14 -3.98
C GLY A 92 10.84 -10.31 -3.01
#